data_ca8ee17e978db68da8e422972a8184e8
#
_entry.id   ca8ee17e978db68da8e422972a8184e8
#
_cell.length_a   1.000
_cell.length_b   1.000
_cell.length_c   1.000
_cell.angle_alpha   90.00
_cell.angle_beta   90.00
_cell.angle_gamma   90.00
#
_symmetry.space_group_name_H-M   'P 1'
#
loop_
_entity.id
_entity.type
_entity.pdbx_description
1 polymer ?
#
loop_
_entity_poly.entity_id
_entity_poly.type
_entity_poly.pdbx_seq_one_letter_code
_entity_poly.pdbx_strand_id
1 'polypeptide(L)'
;MSLNDDPRRYEHLSRIRLEDPEAVARAAATRRRHPGLKHGVQNFIVAADHPARGALSVGPEPMAMADRRDLLDRLQIALANPAVDGILASPDIMDDLLLLGALDGKLIFGSMNRGGLAGLVNEFDDRFTGHTAAALQALGADGGKMLTRICLGDPDTVATLEATAKAIDSLAERKLIAMVEPFLSVRDAHGKVRNDLRADAVIKSVGIAEGLGSTSAYTWMKLPVVADMERVMASTTLPTVLLGGDPDGSQDEVFASWQAALALPGVRGLTVGRTLLYPHDGDVAGAVATAASLLNNAGPATGSATGPAAGEPASSDRIPVKVSE
;
A
#
# COMPACT_ATOMS: atom_id res chain seq x y z
N MET A 1 -25.79 11.89 -11.31
CA MET A 1 -26.83 12.06 -10.26
C MET A 1 -26.24 11.43 -9.02
N SER A 2 -25.89 12.22 -7.99
CA SER A 2 -25.13 11.74 -6.84
C SER A 2 -25.89 10.62 -6.10
N LEU A 3 -25.18 9.55 -5.82
CA LEU A 3 -25.70 8.45 -5.03
C LEU A 3 -25.91 8.98 -3.58
N ASN A 4 -27.15 9.32 -3.28
CA ASN A 4 -27.63 9.58 -1.93
C ASN A 4 -27.27 10.93 -1.30
N ASP A 5 -28.08 11.96 -1.56
CA ASP A 5 -27.94 13.30 -0.97
C ASP A 5 -28.34 13.39 0.51
N ASP A 6 -28.63 12.27 1.20
CA ASP A 6 -28.94 12.31 2.64
C ASP A 6 -27.68 12.61 3.47
N PRO A 7 -27.59 13.81 4.06
CA PRO A 7 -26.44 14.18 4.89
C PRO A 7 -26.28 13.32 6.13
N ARG A 8 -27.31 12.54 6.51
CA ARG A 8 -27.33 11.69 7.70
C ARG A 8 -26.98 10.22 7.41
N ARG A 9 -26.71 9.85 6.14
CA ARG A 9 -26.50 8.44 5.76
C ARG A 9 -25.42 7.69 6.55
N TYR A 10 -24.43 8.42 7.12
CA TYR A 10 -23.38 7.88 7.98
C TYR A 10 -23.44 8.38 9.45
N GLU A 11 -24.53 9.03 9.88
CA GLU A 11 -24.71 9.51 11.25
C GLU A 11 -24.59 8.37 12.28
N HIS A 12 -25.02 7.16 11.91
CA HIS A 12 -24.90 5.99 12.75
C HIS A 12 -23.45 5.64 13.13
N LEU A 13 -22.44 5.94 12.30
CA LEU A 13 -21.03 5.71 12.60
C LEU A 13 -20.55 6.60 13.77
N SER A 14 -20.99 7.86 13.78
CA SER A 14 -20.72 8.78 14.89
C SER A 14 -21.42 8.33 16.18
N ARG A 15 -22.69 7.91 16.07
CA ARG A 15 -23.45 7.40 17.20
C ARG A 15 -22.84 6.14 17.81
N ILE A 16 -22.39 5.18 16.98
CA ILE A 16 -21.71 3.97 17.46
C ILE A 16 -20.46 4.35 18.27
N ARG A 17 -19.64 5.29 17.77
CA ARG A 17 -18.43 5.72 18.50
C ARG A 17 -18.74 6.38 19.84
N LEU A 18 -19.89 7.04 19.96
CA LEU A 18 -20.33 7.67 21.20
C LEU A 18 -20.90 6.64 22.20
N GLU A 19 -21.74 5.72 21.72
CA GLU A 19 -22.54 4.85 22.57
C GLU A 19 -21.88 3.47 22.81
N ASP A 20 -21.09 2.98 21.83
CA ASP A 20 -20.52 1.63 21.82
C ASP A 20 -19.20 1.57 21.04
N PRO A 21 -18.12 2.22 21.51
CA PRO A 21 -16.84 2.27 20.81
C PRO A 21 -16.20 0.88 20.60
N GLU A 22 -16.54 -0.11 21.42
CA GLU A 22 -16.06 -1.49 21.28
C GLU A 22 -16.63 -2.21 20.03
N ALA A 23 -17.63 -1.63 19.37
CA ALA A 23 -18.20 -2.19 18.16
C ALA A 23 -17.17 -2.33 17.03
N VAL A 24 -16.16 -1.46 16.95
CA VAL A 24 -15.06 -1.56 15.99
C VAL A 24 -14.26 -2.84 16.20
N ALA A 25 -13.84 -3.09 17.45
CA ALA A 25 -13.08 -4.30 17.79
C ALA A 25 -13.91 -5.58 17.54
N ARG A 26 -15.21 -5.56 17.85
CA ARG A 26 -16.11 -6.68 17.58
C ARG A 26 -16.28 -6.91 16.07
N ALA A 27 -16.45 -5.86 15.26
CA ALA A 27 -16.54 -5.97 13.82
C ALA A 27 -15.24 -6.58 13.23
N ALA A 28 -14.08 -6.15 13.71
CA ALA A 28 -12.79 -6.71 13.32
C ALA A 28 -12.65 -8.20 13.69
N ALA A 29 -13.11 -8.60 14.88
CA ALA A 29 -13.01 -9.97 15.38
C ALA A 29 -13.96 -10.93 14.65
N THR A 30 -15.13 -10.47 14.21
CA THR A 30 -16.19 -11.30 13.65
C THR A 30 -16.18 -11.34 12.11
N ARG A 31 -15.49 -10.41 11.44
CA ARG A 31 -15.43 -10.41 9.98
C ARG A 31 -14.85 -11.72 9.44
N ARG A 32 -15.35 -12.18 8.32
CA ARG A 32 -14.72 -13.24 7.54
C ARG A 32 -13.37 -12.73 7.00
N ARG A 33 -12.30 -13.49 7.24
CA ARG A 33 -10.98 -13.15 6.72
C ARG A 33 -10.79 -13.57 5.28
N HIS A 34 -9.93 -12.86 4.55
CA HIS A 34 -9.46 -13.31 3.25
C HIS A 34 -8.67 -14.63 3.41
N PRO A 35 -8.77 -15.57 2.45
CA PRO A 35 -8.07 -16.87 2.53
C PRO A 35 -6.55 -16.78 2.45
N GLY A 36 -6.01 -15.57 2.31
CA GLY A 36 -4.57 -15.30 2.21
C GLY A 36 -4.08 -15.10 0.78
N LEU A 37 -2.83 -14.70 0.67
CA LEU A 37 -2.14 -14.47 -0.60
C LEU A 37 -1.78 -15.83 -1.24
N LYS A 38 -1.96 -15.95 -2.55
CA LYS A 38 -1.67 -17.18 -3.29
C LYS A 38 -0.54 -16.97 -4.28
N HIS A 39 0.32 -17.97 -4.42
CA HIS A 39 1.35 -17.97 -5.46
C HIS A 39 0.68 -17.95 -6.86
N GLY A 40 1.23 -17.12 -7.75
CA GLY A 40 0.74 -17.00 -9.13
C GLY A 40 -0.55 -16.18 -9.30
N VAL A 41 -1.11 -15.64 -8.20
CA VAL A 41 -2.26 -14.74 -8.25
C VAL A 41 -1.80 -13.32 -7.96
N GLN A 42 -2.21 -12.38 -8.79
CA GLN A 42 -2.00 -10.95 -8.58
C GLN A 42 -3.13 -10.39 -7.71
N ASN A 43 -2.77 -9.52 -6.76
CA ASN A 43 -3.71 -8.97 -5.80
C ASN A 43 -4.16 -7.57 -6.24
N PHE A 44 -5.42 -7.26 -6.02
CA PHE A 44 -6.00 -5.96 -6.27
C PHE A 44 -6.43 -5.29 -4.97
N ILE A 45 -5.68 -4.29 -4.54
CA ILE A 45 -5.89 -3.58 -3.29
C ILE A 45 -6.27 -2.12 -3.59
N VAL A 46 -7.35 -1.65 -3.02
CA VAL A 46 -7.75 -0.23 -3.10
C VAL A 46 -7.07 0.56 -1.98
N ALA A 47 -6.49 1.74 -2.29
CA ALA A 47 -5.76 2.57 -1.34
C ALA A 47 -6.52 3.85 -1.00
N ALA A 48 -6.72 4.11 0.30
CA ALA A 48 -7.46 5.26 0.83
C ALA A 48 -6.75 5.94 2.03
N ASP A 49 -5.42 5.91 2.08
CA ASP A 49 -4.65 6.50 3.18
C ASP A 49 -4.23 7.96 2.94
N HIS A 50 -4.57 8.56 1.79
CA HIS A 50 -4.18 9.91 1.38
C HIS A 50 -4.70 11.02 2.31
N PRO A 51 -5.99 11.02 2.76
CA PRO A 51 -6.51 12.10 3.60
C PRO A 51 -5.76 12.26 4.91
N ALA A 52 -5.28 11.16 5.51
CA ALA A 52 -4.57 11.20 6.79
C ALA A 52 -3.26 12.01 6.76
N ARG A 53 -2.71 12.29 5.59
CA ARG A 53 -1.51 13.13 5.42
C ARG A 53 -1.80 14.51 4.80
N GLY A 54 -3.07 14.92 4.74
CA GLY A 54 -3.49 16.18 4.15
C GLY A 54 -3.46 16.19 2.61
N ALA A 55 -3.29 15.04 1.95
CA ALA A 55 -3.30 14.91 0.50
C ALA A 55 -4.75 14.68 0.02
N LEU A 56 -5.51 15.76 -0.08
CA LEU A 56 -6.94 15.74 -0.44
C LEU A 56 -7.20 15.97 -1.92
N SER A 57 -6.18 16.39 -2.68
CA SER A 57 -6.33 16.70 -4.10
C SER A 57 -6.37 15.47 -4.99
N VAL A 58 -7.12 15.57 -6.09
CA VAL A 58 -7.09 14.62 -7.21
C VAL A 58 -7.05 15.44 -8.50
N GLY A 59 -5.97 15.33 -9.26
CA GLY A 59 -5.75 16.19 -10.41
C GLY A 59 -5.90 17.67 -10.06
N PRO A 60 -6.73 18.44 -10.81
CA PRO A 60 -6.94 19.87 -10.57
C PRO A 60 -7.85 20.18 -9.37
N GLU A 61 -8.59 19.21 -8.84
CA GLU A 61 -9.52 19.41 -7.74
C GLU A 61 -8.83 19.29 -6.38
N PRO A 62 -8.64 20.40 -5.62
CA PRO A 62 -7.80 20.41 -4.43
C PRO A 62 -8.43 19.72 -3.22
N MET A 63 -9.76 19.56 -3.20
CA MET A 63 -10.52 19.04 -2.07
C MET A 63 -11.38 17.82 -2.43
N ALA A 64 -11.06 17.12 -3.51
CA ALA A 64 -11.84 15.98 -4.00
C ALA A 64 -12.09 14.90 -2.93
N MET A 65 -11.10 14.64 -2.08
CA MET A 65 -11.18 13.61 -1.01
C MET A 65 -11.64 14.15 0.35
N ALA A 66 -12.14 15.40 0.43
CA ALA A 66 -12.46 16.04 1.71
C ALA A 66 -13.81 15.59 2.29
N ASP A 67 -14.81 15.26 1.44
CA ASP A 67 -16.08 14.73 1.93
C ASP A 67 -15.93 13.25 2.28
N ARG A 68 -15.96 12.96 3.58
CA ARG A 68 -15.85 11.59 4.11
C ARG A 68 -16.97 10.68 3.60
N ARG A 69 -18.15 11.19 3.40
CA ARG A 69 -19.32 10.41 2.96
C ARG A 69 -19.17 10.01 1.49
N ASP A 70 -18.75 10.93 0.64
CA ASP A 70 -18.43 10.65 -0.76
C ASP A 70 -17.29 9.60 -0.86
N LEU A 71 -16.23 9.76 -0.06
CA LEU A 71 -15.14 8.80 -0.02
C LEU A 71 -15.62 7.39 0.40
N LEU A 72 -16.46 7.30 1.42
CA LEU A 72 -17.00 6.01 1.89
C LEU A 72 -17.94 5.36 0.86
N ASP A 73 -18.76 6.14 0.15
CA ASP A 73 -19.60 5.64 -0.95
C ASP A 73 -18.73 5.03 -2.06
N ARG A 74 -17.69 5.75 -2.50
CA ARG A 74 -16.75 5.29 -3.52
C ARG A 74 -15.99 4.03 -3.10
N LEU A 75 -15.56 3.98 -1.83
CA LEU A 75 -14.90 2.80 -1.28
C LEU A 75 -15.82 1.58 -1.22
N GLN A 76 -17.08 1.74 -0.83
CA GLN A 76 -18.04 0.64 -0.84
C GLN A 76 -18.32 0.14 -2.25
N ILE A 77 -18.45 1.03 -3.24
CA ILE A 77 -18.59 0.64 -4.66
C ILE A 77 -17.36 -0.17 -5.10
N ALA A 78 -16.16 0.31 -4.81
CA ALA A 78 -14.93 -0.37 -5.19
C ALA A 78 -14.80 -1.75 -4.51
N LEU A 79 -15.03 -1.82 -3.20
CA LEU A 79 -14.92 -3.05 -2.41
C LEU A 79 -16.01 -4.09 -2.72
N ALA A 80 -17.16 -3.65 -3.24
CA ALA A 80 -18.22 -4.57 -3.69
C ALA A 80 -17.82 -5.38 -4.93
N ASN A 81 -16.82 -4.91 -5.70
CA ASN A 81 -16.30 -5.69 -6.82
C ASN A 81 -15.55 -6.93 -6.30
N PRO A 82 -15.94 -8.16 -6.72
CA PRO A 82 -15.32 -9.39 -6.23
C PRO A 82 -13.84 -9.55 -6.61
N ALA A 83 -13.37 -8.84 -7.64
CA ALA A 83 -11.96 -8.84 -8.03
C ALA A 83 -11.08 -7.97 -7.12
N VAL A 84 -11.66 -7.11 -6.28
CA VAL A 84 -10.91 -6.33 -5.29
C VAL A 84 -10.64 -7.23 -4.08
N ASP A 85 -9.38 -7.58 -3.87
CA ASP A 85 -8.96 -8.47 -2.79
C ASP A 85 -8.88 -7.75 -1.45
N GLY A 86 -8.61 -6.44 -1.42
CA GLY A 86 -8.36 -5.76 -0.15
C GLY A 86 -8.35 -4.25 -0.17
N ILE A 87 -8.01 -3.73 0.99
CA ILE A 87 -7.92 -2.29 1.30
C ILE A 87 -6.59 -1.93 1.95
N LEU A 88 -6.06 -0.77 1.60
CA LEU A 88 -5.04 -0.06 2.35
C LEU A 88 -5.64 1.26 2.86
N ALA A 89 -5.74 1.43 4.16
CA ALA A 89 -6.37 2.62 4.72
C ALA A 89 -5.71 3.12 6.02
N SER A 90 -6.00 4.38 6.36
CA SER A 90 -5.72 4.95 7.68
C SER A 90 -6.65 4.38 8.75
N PRO A 91 -6.31 4.51 10.05
CA PRO A 91 -7.13 3.94 11.14
C PRO A 91 -8.59 4.34 11.10
N ASP A 92 -8.88 5.60 10.86
CA ASP A 92 -10.23 6.16 10.85
C ASP A 92 -11.11 5.63 9.70
N ILE A 93 -10.54 5.47 8.50
CA ILE A 93 -11.24 4.87 7.35
C ILE A 93 -11.41 3.37 7.56
N MET A 94 -10.40 2.70 8.11
CA MET A 94 -10.47 1.28 8.43
C MET A 94 -11.63 0.99 9.39
N ASP A 95 -11.76 1.78 10.45
CA ASP A 95 -12.83 1.64 11.45
C ASP A 95 -14.21 1.87 10.83
N ASP A 96 -14.36 2.90 9.97
CA ASP A 96 -15.60 3.16 9.25
C ASP A 96 -16.01 1.95 8.40
N LEU A 97 -15.08 1.41 7.61
CA LEU A 97 -15.34 0.26 6.73
C LEU A 97 -15.64 -1.03 7.49
N LEU A 98 -15.02 -1.24 8.67
CA LEU A 98 -15.35 -2.34 9.56
C LEU A 98 -16.78 -2.24 10.08
N LEU A 99 -17.18 -1.07 10.56
CA LEU A 99 -18.54 -0.80 11.06
C LEU A 99 -19.59 -0.93 9.95
N LEU A 100 -19.22 -0.65 8.70
CA LEU A 100 -20.09 -0.82 7.52
C LEU A 100 -20.13 -2.27 7.01
N GLY A 101 -19.34 -3.20 7.57
CA GLY A 101 -19.25 -4.58 7.10
C GLY A 101 -18.60 -4.73 5.72
N ALA A 102 -17.94 -3.69 5.20
CA ALA A 102 -17.38 -3.66 3.85
C ALA A 102 -16.08 -4.49 3.70
N LEU A 103 -15.51 -4.99 4.83
CA LEU A 103 -14.22 -5.68 4.84
C LEU A 103 -14.34 -7.21 4.97
N ASP A 104 -15.52 -7.77 4.81
CA ASP A 104 -15.73 -9.21 4.83
C ASP A 104 -15.04 -9.90 3.65
N GLY A 105 -14.12 -10.82 3.97
CA GLY A 105 -13.35 -11.54 2.97
C GLY A 105 -12.26 -10.72 2.29
N LYS A 106 -11.91 -9.55 2.82
CA LYS A 106 -10.90 -8.65 2.25
C LYS A 106 -9.57 -8.72 3.00
N LEU A 107 -8.46 -8.58 2.26
CA LEU A 107 -7.14 -8.28 2.82
C LEU A 107 -7.14 -6.89 3.45
N ILE A 108 -6.44 -6.73 4.57
CA ILE A 108 -6.33 -5.46 5.27
C ILE A 108 -4.86 -5.06 5.42
N PHE A 109 -4.53 -3.90 4.88
CA PHE A 109 -3.26 -3.21 5.10
C PHE A 109 -3.51 -1.89 5.80
N GLY A 110 -2.91 -1.69 6.98
CA GLY A 110 -3.02 -0.43 7.70
C GLY A 110 -1.88 0.53 7.39
N SER A 111 -2.19 1.78 7.11
CA SER A 111 -1.15 2.81 6.99
C SER A 111 -0.52 3.09 8.35
N MET A 112 0.81 2.93 8.47
CA MET A 112 1.54 3.08 9.73
C MET A 112 2.08 4.49 9.91
N ASN A 113 2.45 5.14 8.82
CA ASN A 113 2.85 6.54 8.80
C ASN A 113 2.00 7.33 7.81
N ARG A 114 2.14 8.65 7.83
CA ARG A 114 1.46 9.55 6.92
C ARG A 114 2.34 10.02 5.77
N GLY A 115 3.59 9.54 5.69
CA GLY A 115 4.60 9.94 4.71
C GLY A 115 5.00 11.42 4.84
N GLY A 116 5.02 11.94 6.08
CA GLY A 116 5.03 13.35 6.41
C GLY A 116 3.71 14.02 6.09
N LEU A 117 3.39 15.10 6.78
CA LEU A 117 2.24 15.93 6.41
C LEU A 117 2.61 16.80 5.21
N ALA A 118 1.76 16.85 4.20
CA ALA A 118 1.95 17.68 3.03
C ALA A 118 2.10 19.16 3.43
N GLY A 119 3.22 19.79 3.06
CA GLY A 119 3.53 21.19 3.38
C GLY A 119 4.12 21.45 4.76
N LEU A 120 4.41 20.42 5.53
CA LEU A 120 5.13 20.59 6.81
C LEU A 120 6.59 20.99 6.57
N VAL A 121 7.15 21.86 7.40
CA VAL A 121 8.54 22.34 7.26
C VAL A 121 9.54 21.18 7.32
N ASN A 122 9.36 20.27 8.28
CA ASN A 122 10.16 19.06 8.46
C ASN A 122 9.43 17.82 7.91
N GLU A 123 8.98 17.89 6.68
CA GLU A 123 8.16 16.85 6.02
C GLU A 123 8.88 15.49 5.89
N PHE A 124 10.20 15.46 5.99
CA PHE A 124 11.02 14.23 5.97
C PHE A 124 11.27 13.62 7.35
N ASP A 125 10.94 14.29 8.46
CA ASP A 125 10.90 13.68 9.80
C ASP A 125 9.53 13.01 9.99
N ASP A 126 9.30 11.90 9.32
CA ASP A 126 8.03 11.18 9.39
C ASP A 126 8.05 10.11 10.47
N ARG A 127 7.83 10.53 11.69
CA ARG A 127 7.59 9.64 12.82
C ARG A 127 6.25 8.95 12.67
N PHE A 128 6.22 7.65 12.92
CA PHE A 128 5.01 6.86 12.67
C PHE A 128 3.91 7.20 13.66
N THR A 129 2.77 7.59 13.15
CA THR A 129 1.63 8.13 13.90
C THR A 129 0.29 7.51 13.49
N GLY A 130 0.32 6.45 12.67
CA GLY A 130 -0.84 5.65 12.26
C GLY A 130 -0.90 4.33 13.04
N HIS A 131 -1.25 3.24 12.34
CA HIS A 131 -1.30 1.92 12.96
C HIS A 131 0.07 1.47 13.46
N THR A 132 0.08 0.82 14.63
CA THR A 132 1.23 0.05 15.09
C THR A 132 1.11 -1.40 14.64
N ALA A 133 2.23 -2.14 14.57
CA ALA A 133 2.21 -3.56 14.24
C ALA A 133 1.36 -4.38 15.24
N ALA A 134 1.36 -4.01 16.52
CA ALA A 134 0.53 -4.65 17.53
C ALA A 134 -0.97 -4.39 17.30
N ALA A 135 -1.36 -3.16 16.95
CA ALA A 135 -2.74 -2.83 16.61
C ALA A 135 -3.20 -3.57 15.36
N LEU A 136 -2.35 -3.66 14.32
CA LEU A 136 -2.63 -4.42 13.10
C LEU A 136 -2.83 -5.92 13.38
N GLN A 137 -2.00 -6.50 14.24
CA GLN A 137 -2.17 -7.89 14.68
C GLN A 137 -3.51 -8.09 15.41
N ALA A 138 -3.87 -7.20 16.34
CA ALA A 138 -5.13 -7.25 17.05
C ALA A 138 -6.34 -7.11 16.12
N LEU A 139 -6.24 -6.22 15.12
CA LEU A 139 -7.24 -6.03 14.06
C LEU A 139 -7.37 -7.27 13.15
N GLY A 140 -6.38 -8.15 13.18
CA GLY A 140 -6.26 -9.27 12.26
C GLY A 140 -6.01 -8.81 10.83
N ALA A 141 -5.20 -7.78 10.68
CA ALA A 141 -4.71 -7.30 9.40
C ALA A 141 -3.67 -8.25 8.80
N ASP A 142 -3.44 -8.13 7.49
CA ASP A 142 -2.46 -8.91 6.74
C ASP A 142 -1.10 -8.21 6.71
N GLY A 143 -1.07 -6.88 6.92
CA GLY A 143 0.18 -6.13 6.94
C GLY A 143 0.02 -4.66 7.29
N GLY A 144 1.17 -3.99 7.36
CA GLY A 144 1.29 -2.54 7.50
C GLY A 144 1.97 -1.92 6.29
N LYS A 145 1.60 -0.68 5.96
CA LYS A 145 2.22 0.06 4.85
C LYS A 145 2.93 1.30 5.37
N MET A 146 4.10 1.54 4.83
CA MET A 146 4.97 2.68 5.14
C MET A 146 5.33 3.42 3.86
N LEU A 147 5.02 4.73 3.79
CA LEU A 147 5.53 5.61 2.75
C LEU A 147 6.89 6.17 3.22
N THR A 148 7.97 5.76 2.56
CA THR A 148 9.33 6.11 2.96
C THR A 148 9.92 7.09 1.95
N ARG A 149 9.81 8.39 2.24
CA ARG A 149 10.40 9.43 1.39
C ARG A 149 11.82 9.75 1.85
N ILE A 150 12.75 9.66 0.93
CA ILE A 150 14.19 9.78 1.16
C ILE A 150 14.69 11.03 0.42
N CYS A 151 15.10 12.07 1.15
CA CYS A 151 15.76 13.25 0.60
C CYS A 151 17.21 13.27 1.03
N LEU A 152 18.13 12.99 0.11
CA LEU A 152 19.55 12.83 0.44
C LEU A 152 20.23 14.11 1.01
N GLY A 153 19.65 15.27 0.75
CA GLY A 153 20.13 16.55 1.28
C GLY A 153 19.40 17.03 2.53
N ASP A 154 18.48 16.23 3.10
CA ASP A 154 17.67 16.63 4.25
C ASP A 154 17.98 15.75 5.47
N PRO A 155 18.46 16.32 6.59
CA PRO A 155 18.85 15.56 7.78
C PRO A 155 17.67 14.80 8.42
N ASP A 156 16.43 15.26 8.25
CA ASP A 156 15.23 14.63 8.80
C ASP A 156 14.95 13.25 8.17
N THR A 157 15.54 12.96 7.00
CA THR A 157 15.46 11.64 6.35
C THR A 157 15.89 10.49 7.26
N VAL A 158 16.87 10.71 8.14
CA VAL A 158 17.39 9.66 9.04
C VAL A 158 16.31 9.17 10.00
N ALA A 159 15.50 10.08 10.55
CA ALA A 159 14.39 9.72 11.44
C ALA A 159 13.34 8.83 10.73
N THR A 160 13.04 9.14 9.48
CA THR A 160 12.11 8.33 8.65
C THR A 160 12.68 6.94 8.35
N LEU A 161 13.96 6.83 8.01
CA LEU A 161 14.61 5.54 7.76
C LEU A 161 14.62 4.68 9.03
N GLU A 162 14.97 5.26 10.18
CA GLU A 162 14.94 4.57 11.48
C GLU A 162 13.54 4.09 11.85
N ALA A 163 12.52 4.94 11.70
CA ALA A 163 11.12 4.58 11.97
C ALA A 163 10.63 3.45 11.04
N THR A 164 11.01 3.49 9.75
CA THR A 164 10.68 2.45 8.78
C THR A 164 11.34 1.12 9.15
N ALA A 165 12.62 1.12 9.50
CA ALA A 165 13.33 -0.10 9.92
C ALA A 165 12.69 -0.75 11.16
N LYS A 166 12.39 0.04 12.20
CA LYS A 166 11.67 -0.44 13.39
C LYS A 166 10.30 -1.03 13.08
N ALA A 167 9.57 -0.43 12.13
CA ALA A 167 8.26 -0.93 11.73
C ALA A 167 8.37 -2.26 10.96
N ILE A 168 9.36 -2.41 10.07
CA ILE A 168 9.64 -3.65 9.35
C ILE A 168 9.91 -4.78 10.37
N ASP A 169 10.79 -4.56 11.34
CA ASP A 169 11.11 -5.56 12.36
C ASP A 169 9.87 -5.92 13.20
N SER A 170 9.11 -4.91 13.64
CA SER A 170 7.91 -5.13 14.46
C SER A 170 6.79 -5.87 13.72
N LEU A 171 6.66 -5.69 12.39
CA LEU A 171 5.75 -6.45 11.56
C LEU A 171 6.26 -7.89 11.34
N ALA A 172 7.55 -8.07 11.07
CA ALA A 172 8.17 -9.38 10.86
C ALA A 172 8.04 -10.28 12.10
N GLU A 173 8.27 -9.74 13.32
CA GLU A 173 8.04 -10.44 14.59
C GLU A 173 6.61 -11.00 14.71
N ARG A 174 5.64 -10.35 14.09
CA ARG A 174 4.21 -10.73 14.10
C ARG A 174 3.78 -11.48 12.85
N LYS A 175 4.71 -11.78 11.95
CA LYS A 175 4.45 -12.43 10.66
C LYS A 175 3.44 -11.65 9.80
N LEU A 176 3.49 -10.33 9.88
CA LEU A 176 2.70 -9.40 9.09
C LEU A 176 3.54 -8.82 7.94
N ILE A 177 2.92 -8.56 6.80
CA ILE A 177 3.60 -7.99 5.65
C ILE A 177 3.97 -6.54 5.93
N ALA A 178 5.23 -6.20 5.66
CA ALA A 178 5.74 -4.83 5.65
C ALA A 178 5.73 -4.31 4.20
N MET A 179 4.69 -3.59 3.80
CA MET A 179 4.57 -2.98 2.48
C MET A 179 5.28 -1.63 2.48
N VAL A 180 6.51 -1.56 1.96
CA VAL A 180 7.31 -0.34 1.91
C VAL A 180 7.10 0.36 0.57
N GLU A 181 6.76 1.65 0.62
CA GLU A 181 6.57 2.51 -0.55
C GLU A 181 7.69 3.57 -0.59
N PRO A 182 8.87 3.23 -1.19
CA PRO A 182 10.03 4.10 -1.14
C PRO A 182 10.02 5.12 -2.29
N PHE A 183 10.45 6.36 -1.99
CA PHE A 183 10.72 7.38 -3.01
C PHE A 183 12.00 8.14 -2.69
N LEU A 184 12.84 8.37 -3.69
CA LEU A 184 13.73 9.52 -3.63
C LEU A 184 12.89 10.77 -3.86
N SER A 185 13.05 11.75 -2.98
CA SER A 185 12.30 13.01 -3.03
C SER A 185 13.26 14.19 -2.97
N VAL A 186 12.83 15.30 -3.53
CA VAL A 186 13.56 16.56 -3.55
C VAL A 186 12.66 17.71 -3.13
N ARG A 187 13.24 18.77 -2.56
CA ARG A 187 12.55 20.04 -2.40
C ARG A 187 12.81 20.89 -3.65
N ASP A 188 11.74 21.38 -4.27
CA ASP A 188 11.86 22.34 -5.36
C ASP A 188 12.26 23.73 -4.84
N ALA A 189 12.48 24.69 -5.75
CA ALA A 189 12.87 26.05 -5.41
C ALA A 189 11.89 26.80 -4.50
N HIS A 190 10.64 26.32 -4.40
CA HIS A 190 9.59 26.85 -3.52
C HIS A 190 9.46 26.07 -2.22
N GLY A 191 10.36 25.11 -1.96
CA GLY A 191 10.36 24.25 -0.76
C GLY A 191 9.34 23.10 -0.82
N LYS A 192 8.59 22.93 -1.92
CA LYS A 192 7.63 21.85 -2.08
C LYS A 192 8.35 20.52 -2.34
N VAL A 193 7.95 19.48 -1.62
CA VAL A 193 8.47 18.14 -1.81
C VAL A 193 7.87 17.50 -3.06
N ARG A 194 8.73 16.94 -3.91
CA ARG A 194 8.36 16.16 -5.10
C ARG A 194 9.10 14.85 -5.11
N ASN A 195 8.42 13.79 -5.53
CA ASN A 195 9.04 12.48 -5.75
C ASN A 195 9.75 12.48 -7.11
N ASP A 196 10.96 11.94 -7.16
CA ASP A 196 11.70 11.71 -8.41
C ASP A 196 11.24 10.38 -9.01
N LEU A 197 10.52 10.44 -10.14
CA LEU A 197 9.95 9.30 -10.83
C LEU A 197 10.83 8.77 -11.99
N ARG A 198 12.09 9.19 -12.08
CA ARG A 198 13.05 8.58 -13.02
C ARG A 198 13.40 7.17 -12.55
N ALA A 199 13.56 6.24 -13.47
CA ALA A 199 13.88 4.84 -13.14
C ALA A 199 15.09 4.69 -12.21
N ASP A 200 16.17 5.44 -12.45
CA ASP A 200 17.37 5.43 -11.60
C ASP A 200 17.08 5.87 -10.15
N ALA A 201 16.18 6.82 -9.98
CA ALA A 201 15.76 7.28 -8.65
C ALA A 201 14.93 6.22 -7.93
N VAL A 202 14.00 5.56 -8.65
CA VAL A 202 13.21 4.44 -8.12
C VAL A 202 14.12 3.28 -7.74
N ILE A 203 15.04 2.85 -8.61
CA ILE A 203 16.04 1.79 -8.36
C ILE A 203 16.85 2.12 -7.08
N LYS A 204 17.34 3.35 -6.96
CA LYS A 204 18.10 3.77 -5.78
C LYS A 204 17.25 3.74 -4.51
N SER A 205 15.98 4.18 -4.57
CA SER A 205 15.08 4.13 -3.42
C SER A 205 14.76 2.69 -3.00
N VAL A 206 14.60 1.78 -3.96
CA VAL A 206 14.42 0.34 -3.73
C VAL A 206 15.63 -0.23 -2.99
N GLY A 207 16.86 -0.05 -3.52
CA GLY A 207 18.07 -0.56 -2.88
C GLY A 207 18.29 -0.04 -1.45
N ILE A 208 17.90 1.23 -1.16
CA ILE A 208 17.93 1.75 0.21
C ILE A 208 16.87 1.05 1.08
N ALA A 209 15.65 0.89 0.58
CA ALA A 209 14.54 0.33 1.34
C ALA A 209 14.72 -1.17 1.65
N GLU A 210 15.32 -1.94 0.75
CA GLU A 210 15.61 -3.38 0.95
C GLU A 210 16.61 -3.64 2.08
N GLY A 211 17.48 -2.66 2.36
CA GLY A 211 18.45 -2.72 3.45
C GLY A 211 17.91 -2.30 4.81
N LEU A 212 16.62 -1.93 4.93
CA LEU A 212 16.02 -1.53 6.19
C LEU A 212 15.49 -2.73 6.98
N GLY A 213 15.63 -2.67 8.31
CA GLY A 213 15.21 -3.74 9.22
C GLY A 213 16.21 -4.91 9.27
N SER A 214 15.91 -5.88 10.13
CA SER A 214 16.78 -7.04 10.39
C SER A 214 16.51 -8.22 9.45
N THR A 215 15.39 -8.19 8.71
CA THR A 215 14.99 -9.21 7.75
C THR A 215 14.05 -8.64 6.69
N SER A 216 14.17 -9.12 5.46
CA SER A 216 13.24 -8.83 4.37
C SER A 216 12.19 -9.93 4.15
N ALA A 217 12.13 -10.95 5.03
CA ALA A 217 11.27 -12.13 4.84
C ALA A 217 9.77 -11.79 4.69
N TYR A 218 9.33 -10.68 5.27
CA TYR A 218 7.95 -10.18 5.19
C TYR A 218 7.84 -8.85 4.44
N THR A 219 8.91 -8.39 3.77
CA THR A 219 8.93 -7.09 3.10
C THR A 219 8.42 -7.21 1.67
N TRP A 220 7.49 -6.33 1.32
CA TRP A 220 6.97 -6.13 -0.02
C TRP A 220 7.27 -4.69 -0.46
N MET A 221 7.52 -4.50 -1.75
CA MET A 221 7.65 -3.17 -2.33
C MET A 221 6.31 -2.69 -2.90
N LYS A 222 6.02 -1.39 -2.75
CA LYS A 222 4.93 -0.70 -3.43
C LYS A 222 5.54 0.40 -4.30
N LEU A 223 5.61 0.18 -5.62
CA LEU A 223 6.40 0.99 -6.53
C LEU A 223 5.54 1.76 -7.54
N PRO A 224 5.95 2.98 -7.93
CA PRO A 224 5.34 3.70 -9.05
C PRO A 224 5.63 2.97 -10.36
N VAL A 225 4.69 3.05 -11.30
CA VAL A 225 4.97 2.69 -12.68
C VAL A 225 5.69 3.86 -13.35
N VAL A 226 6.89 3.59 -13.84
CA VAL A 226 7.77 4.60 -14.48
C VAL A 226 8.29 4.05 -15.81
N ALA A 227 8.96 4.87 -16.61
CA ALA A 227 9.71 4.37 -17.75
C ALA A 227 10.77 3.35 -17.29
N ASP A 228 11.09 2.37 -18.14
CA ASP A 228 12.06 1.30 -17.84
C ASP A 228 11.73 0.44 -16.61
N MET A 229 10.45 0.08 -16.43
CA MET A 229 10.03 -0.79 -15.31
C MET A 229 10.77 -2.14 -15.28
N GLU A 230 11.23 -2.64 -16.41
CA GLU A 230 12.06 -3.87 -16.46
C GLU A 230 13.35 -3.71 -15.64
N ARG A 231 14.04 -2.55 -15.76
CA ARG A 231 15.23 -2.25 -14.95
C ARG A 231 14.89 -2.08 -13.47
N VAL A 232 13.75 -1.46 -13.17
CA VAL A 232 13.27 -1.32 -11.79
C VAL A 232 13.02 -2.69 -11.20
N MET A 233 12.29 -3.56 -11.88
CA MET A 233 12.00 -4.90 -11.37
C MET A 233 13.23 -5.82 -11.32
N ALA A 234 14.23 -5.59 -12.17
CA ALA A 234 15.52 -6.30 -12.08
C ALA A 234 16.38 -5.88 -10.88
N SER A 235 16.05 -4.76 -10.21
CA SER A 235 16.79 -4.29 -9.02
C SER A 235 16.30 -4.88 -7.70
N THR A 236 15.26 -5.71 -7.72
CA THR A 236 14.69 -6.32 -6.51
C THR A 236 14.32 -7.79 -6.71
N THR A 237 14.40 -8.56 -5.65
CA THR A 237 13.83 -9.92 -5.56
C THR A 237 12.58 -9.97 -4.69
N LEU A 238 12.16 -8.84 -4.11
CA LEU A 238 11.02 -8.77 -3.21
C LEU A 238 9.69 -8.72 -3.99
N PRO A 239 8.63 -9.32 -3.45
CA PRO A 239 7.29 -9.17 -4.02
C PRO A 239 6.93 -7.70 -4.15
N THR A 240 6.42 -7.30 -5.32
CA THR A 240 6.14 -5.89 -5.61
C THR A 240 4.70 -5.70 -6.05
N VAL A 241 4.01 -4.72 -5.46
CA VAL A 241 2.74 -4.21 -5.95
C VAL A 241 2.93 -2.83 -6.56
N LEU A 242 2.16 -2.53 -7.60
CA LEU A 242 2.25 -1.25 -8.30
C LEU A 242 1.28 -0.24 -7.72
N LEU A 243 1.71 1.01 -7.60
CA LEU A 243 0.85 2.12 -7.21
C LEU A 243 0.34 2.90 -8.44
N GLY A 244 -0.80 3.59 -8.27
CA GLY A 244 -1.45 4.31 -9.35
C GLY A 244 -0.95 5.73 -9.61
N GLY A 245 -0.26 6.33 -8.65
CA GLY A 245 0.15 7.74 -8.73
C GLY A 245 -1.00 8.73 -8.60
N ASP A 246 -0.72 9.98 -8.97
CA ASP A 246 -1.72 11.01 -9.23
C ASP A 246 -2.20 10.85 -10.68
N PRO A 247 -3.49 10.94 -10.96
CA PRO A 247 -4.00 10.81 -12.33
C PRO A 247 -3.64 12.06 -13.16
N ASP A 248 -2.38 12.17 -13.57
CA ASP A 248 -1.92 13.13 -14.58
C ASP A 248 -1.93 12.44 -15.95
N GLY A 249 -2.73 12.92 -16.88
CA GLY A 249 -2.86 12.35 -18.22
C GLY A 249 -4.17 11.61 -18.47
N SER A 250 -4.26 10.89 -19.59
CA SER A 250 -5.46 10.12 -19.91
C SER A 250 -5.51 8.83 -19.10
N GLN A 251 -6.70 8.46 -18.66
CA GLN A 251 -6.93 7.22 -17.90
C GLN A 251 -6.49 5.96 -18.68
N ASP A 252 -6.66 6.00 -20.01
CA ASP A 252 -6.26 4.90 -20.91
C ASP A 252 -4.74 4.70 -20.94
N GLU A 253 -3.96 5.79 -20.96
CA GLU A 253 -2.48 5.71 -20.90
C GLU A 253 -2.01 5.13 -19.56
N VAL A 254 -2.66 5.51 -18.45
CA VAL A 254 -2.38 4.95 -17.13
C VAL A 254 -2.66 3.45 -17.12
N PHE A 255 -3.81 3.01 -17.60
CA PHE A 255 -4.17 1.59 -17.66
C PHE A 255 -3.23 0.79 -18.57
N ALA A 256 -2.85 1.33 -19.73
CA ALA A 256 -1.89 0.69 -20.62
C ALA A 256 -0.51 0.52 -19.95
N SER A 257 -0.06 1.53 -19.18
CA SER A 257 1.20 1.45 -18.44
C SER A 257 1.15 0.38 -17.33
N TRP A 258 0.02 0.27 -16.62
CA TRP A 258 -0.17 -0.79 -15.63
C TRP A 258 -0.18 -2.18 -16.26
N GLN A 259 -0.85 -2.35 -17.40
CA GLN A 259 -0.89 -3.64 -18.09
C GLN A 259 0.50 -4.13 -18.45
N ALA A 260 1.35 -3.26 -19.01
CA ALA A 260 2.73 -3.59 -19.35
C ALA A 260 3.55 -3.98 -18.11
N ALA A 261 3.43 -3.21 -17.03
CA ALA A 261 4.17 -3.45 -15.78
C ALA A 261 3.69 -4.69 -15.02
N LEU A 262 2.39 -5.02 -15.06
CA LEU A 262 1.82 -6.22 -14.42
C LEU A 262 2.35 -7.53 -15.01
N ALA A 263 2.79 -7.51 -16.28
CA ALA A 263 3.38 -8.69 -16.93
C ALA A 263 4.82 -8.99 -16.47
N LEU A 264 5.46 -8.08 -15.73
CA LEU A 264 6.87 -8.24 -15.33
C LEU A 264 7.01 -9.25 -14.17
N PRO A 265 8.10 -10.04 -14.17
CA PRO A 265 8.42 -10.93 -13.05
C PRO A 265 8.52 -10.19 -11.72
N GLY A 266 8.04 -10.80 -10.64
CA GLY A 266 8.08 -10.19 -9.30
C GLY A 266 6.90 -9.26 -8.99
N VAL A 267 6.14 -8.79 -9.99
CA VAL A 267 4.93 -8.00 -9.76
C VAL A 267 3.80 -8.89 -9.26
N ARG A 268 3.16 -8.47 -8.17
CA ARG A 268 2.12 -9.22 -7.45
C ARG A 268 0.77 -8.51 -7.43
N GLY A 269 0.59 -7.46 -8.23
CA GLY A 269 -0.69 -6.79 -8.41
C GLY A 269 -0.64 -5.28 -8.27
N LEU A 270 -1.81 -4.71 -7.98
CA LEU A 270 -2.07 -3.28 -7.88
C LEU A 270 -2.44 -2.88 -6.45
N THR A 271 -1.94 -1.73 -6.02
CA THR A 271 -2.41 -1.04 -4.79
C THR A 271 -2.68 0.42 -5.15
N VAL A 272 -3.89 0.72 -5.59
CA VAL A 272 -4.25 1.97 -6.27
C VAL A 272 -5.42 2.67 -5.56
N GLY A 273 -5.37 3.99 -5.51
CA GLY A 273 -6.38 4.81 -4.82
C GLY A 273 -7.07 5.81 -5.75
N ARG A 274 -6.53 7.04 -5.84
CA ARG A 274 -7.18 8.19 -6.47
C ARG A 274 -7.67 7.94 -7.89
N THR A 275 -6.87 7.33 -8.72
CA THR A 275 -7.21 7.00 -10.12
C THR A 275 -8.48 6.15 -10.25
N LEU A 276 -8.77 5.29 -9.26
CA LEU A 276 -9.96 4.42 -9.28
C LEU A 276 -11.15 5.02 -8.53
N LEU A 277 -10.87 5.72 -7.42
CA LEU A 277 -11.92 6.28 -6.58
C LEU A 277 -12.48 7.59 -7.15
N TYR A 278 -11.67 8.31 -7.93
CA TYR A 278 -12.03 9.61 -8.53
C TYR A 278 -11.68 9.61 -10.03
N PRO A 279 -12.27 8.71 -10.84
CA PRO A 279 -12.10 8.74 -12.29
C PRO A 279 -12.73 10.02 -12.87
N HIS A 280 -12.25 10.47 -14.03
CA HIS A 280 -12.70 11.73 -14.66
C HIS A 280 -14.21 11.77 -14.97
N ASP A 281 -14.79 10.62 -15.29
CA ASP A 281 -16.22 10.45 -15.57
C ASP A 281 -17.07 10.19 -14.33
N GLY A 282 -16.44 10.03 -13.15
CA GLY A 282 -17.09 9.69 -11.89
C GLY A 282 -17.54 8.21 -11.76
N ASP A 283 -17.29 7.37 -12.77
CA ASP A 283 -17.67 5.95 -12.77
C ASP A 283 -16.64 5.07 -12.03
N VAL A 284 -16.72 5.04 -10.71
CA VAL A 284 -15.86 4.20 -9.86
C VAL A 284 -15.99 2.71 -10.23
N ALA A 285 -17.19 2.23 -10.50
CA ALA A 285 -17.43 0.82 -10.82
C ALA A 285 -16.76 0.43 -12.14
N GLY A 286 -16.87 1.27 -13.17
CA GLY A 286 -16.22 1.09 -14.46
C GLY A 286 -14.69 1.14 -14.35
N ALA A 287 -14.13 2.11 -13.62
CA ALA A 287 -12.69 2.21 -13.40
C ALA A 287 -12.13 0.97 -12.68
N VAL A 288 -12.81 0.49 -11.65
CA VAL A 288 -12.42 -0.73 -10.91
C VAL A 288 -12.54 -1.97 -11.79
N ALA A 289 -13.61 -2.11 -12.59
CA ALA A 289 -13.79 -3.23 -13.49
C ALA A 289 -12.70 -3.27 -14.58
N THR A 290 -12.32 -2.12 -15.12
CA THR A 290 -11.22 -2.01 -16.09
C THR A 290 -9.90 -2.44 -15.46
N ALA A 291 -9.54 -1.93 -14.29
CA ALA A 291 -8.32 -2.34 -13.59
C ALA A 291 -8.31 -3.84 -13.26
N ALA A 292 -9.44 -4.40 -12.85
CA ALA A 292 -9.59 -5.84 -12.60
C ALA A 292 -9.33 -6.69 -13.85
N SER A 293 -9.77 -6.22 -15.03
CA SER A 293 -9.52 -6.92 -16.29
C SER A 293 -8.03 -7.02 -16.65
N LEU A 294 -7.21 -6.01 -16.28
CA LEU A 294 -5.77 -6.02 -16.50
C LEU A 294 -5.07 -7.13 -15.71
N LEU A 295 -5.49 -7.36 -14.46
CA LEU A 295 -4.95 -8.42 -13.60
C LEU A 295 -5.25 -9.82 -14.15
N ASN A 296 -6.46 -10.02 -14.68
CA ASN A 296 -6.88 -11.30 -15.28
C ASN A 296 -6.10 -11.60 -16.59
N ASN A 297 -5.74 -10.57 -17.36
CA ASN A 297 -5.06 -10.69 -18.65
C ASN A 297 -3.53 -10.83 -18.49
N ALA A 298 -2.96 -10.52 -17.34
CA ALA A 298 -1.52 -10.60 -17.09
C ALA A 298 -1.00 -12.06 -17.06
N GLY A 299 -1.87 -13.06 -17.02
CA GLY A 299 -1.53 -14.49 -17.00
C GLY A 299 -0.75 -14.92 -15.75
N PRO A 300 -0.59 -16.22 -15.46
CA PRO A 300 0.34 -16.65 -14.43
C PRO A 300 1.74 -16.26 -14.88
N ALA A 301 2.48 -15.53 -14.03
CA ALA A 301 3.89 -15.24 -14.25
C ALA A 301 4.61 -16.58 -14.53
N THR A 302 4.87 -16.88 -15.79
CA THR A 302 5.56 -18.11 -16.22
C THR A 302 7.04 -17.98 -15.88
N GLY A 303 7.37 -17.95 -14.60
CA GLY A 303 8.69 -18.24 -14.09
C GLY A 303 8.81 -19.77 -14.06
N SER A 304 9.46 -20.34 -15.07
CA SER A 304 9.93 -21.72 -15.01
C SER A 304 10.82 -21.90 -13.78
N ALA A 305 10.22 -22.32 -12.68
CA ALA A 305 10.97 -22.76 -11.52
C ALA A 305 11.54 -24.16 -11.80
N THR A 306 12.63 -24.23 -12.56
CA THR A 306 13.58 -25.34 -12.46
C THR A 306 14.52 -25.02 -11.29
N GLY A 307 13.98 -25.06 -10.08
CA GLY A 307 14.77 -25.19 -8.87
C GLY A 307 15.16 -26.67 -8.73
N PRO A 308 16.38 -27.00 -8.27
CA PRO A 308 16.76 -28.38 -8.03
C PRO A 308 15.83 -28.99 -6.97
N ALA A 309 15.39 -30.22 -7.23
CA ALA A 309 14.59 -31.01 -6.32
C ALA A 309 15.27 -31.05 -4.93
N ALA A 310 14.48 -30.83 -3.88
CA ALA A 310 14.92 -30.95 -2.51
C ALA A 310 15.51 -32.36 -2.30
N GLY A 311 16.83 -32.44 -2.26
CA GLY A 311 17.57 -33.62 -1.78
C GLY A 311 17.39 -33.71 -0.27
N GLU A 312 17.29 -34.95 0.22
CA GLU A 312 17.22 -35.31 1.62
C GLU A 312 18.33 -34.65 2.47
N PRO A 313 18.10 -34.35 3.76
CA PRO A 313 19.10 -33.72 4.60
C PRO A 313 20.27 -34.65 4.84
N ALA A 314 21.44 -34.32 4.31
CA ALA A 314 22.71 -34.94 4.65
C ALA A 314 23.09 -34.57 6.09
N SER A 315 23.59 -35.55 6.81
CA SER A 315 24.02 -35.54 8.21
C SER A 315 24.97 -34.39 8.55
N SER A 316 24.81 -33.90 9.76
CA SER A 316 25.60 -32.88 10.43
C SER A 316 27.12 -33.18 10.42
N ASP A 317 27.90 -32.37 9.70
CA ASP A 317 29.30 -32.13 10.04
C ASP A 317 29.50 -30.64 10.36
N ARG A 318 29.66 -30.37 11.65
CA ARG A 318 29.99 -29.03 12.16
C ARG A 318 31.45 -28.72 11.83
N ILE A 319 31.67 -27.69 11.06
CA ILE A 319 33.00 -27.10 10.88
C ILE A 319 33.38 -26.37 12.17
N PRO A 320 34.51 -26.70 12.84
CA PRO A 320 34.94 -25.99 14.04
C PRO A 320 35.53 -24.64 13.68
N VAL A 321 34.94 -23.55 14.25
CA VAL A 321 35.51 -22.21 14.22
C VAL A 321 36.73 -22.19 15.13
N LYS A 322 37.93 -21.99 14.57
CA LYS A 322 39.14 -21.67 15.35
C LYS A 322 39.05 -20.22 15.80
N VAL A 323 38.94 -20.00 17.10
CA VAL A 323 39.21 -18.73 17.74
C VAL A 323 40.74 -18.68 17.96
N SER A 324 41.44 -17.74 17.32
CA SER A 324 42.81 -17.37 17.65
C SER A 324 42.80 -16.31 18.72
N GLU A 325 43.54 -16.50 19.77
CA GLU A 325 43.87 -15.55 20.82
C GLU A 325 44.54 -14.26 20.28
#